data_38a253b7a3f4ff4eb74e06c40d781acf
#
_entry.id   38a253b7a3f4ff4eb74e06c40d781acf
#
_cell.length_a   1.000
_cell.length_b   1.000
_cell.length_c   1.000
_cell.angle_alpha   90.00
_cell.angle_beta   90.00
_cell.angle_gamma   90.00
#
_symmetry.space_group_name_H-M   'P 1'
#
loop_
_entity.id
_entity.type
_entity.pdbx_description
1 polymer ?
#
loop_
_entity_poly.entity_id
_entity_poly.type
_entity_poly.pdbx_seq_one_letter_code
_entity_poly.pdbx_strand_id
1 'polypeptide(L)'
;MIKKFCKKYKLPENTLHELLSHMAEVRFSKGELIISEGERNSNFYLLKKGIWRAYYLTDGTENSLWFAAPGDTAFSSWGYVDSEVSLINIESVNESIAYCISKPELEALFSHSIDMANFGRRIFEREILSVDSPQ
;
A
#
# COMPACT_ATOMS: atom_id res chain seq x y z
N MET A 1 11.79 2.33 -9.40
CA MET A 1 10.44 2.32 -8.80
C MET A 1 9.35 2.22 -9.88
N ILE A 2 9.32 3.14 -10.83
CA ILE A 2 8.28 3.21 -11.88
C ILE A 2 8.24 1.94 -12.73
N LYS A 3 9.37 1.49 -13.26
CA LYS A 3 9.44 0.29 -14.12
C LYS A 3 9.00 -0.97 -13.38
N LYS A 4 9.44 -1.14 -12.14
CA LYS A 4 9.07 -2.28 -11.29
C LYS A 4 7.56 -2.31 -11.05
N PHE A 5 6.99 -1.16 -10.71
CA PHE A 5 5.56 -1.02 -10.44
C PHE A 5 4.73 -1.34 -11.68
N CYS A 6 5.06 -0.75 -12.82
CA CYS A 6 4.33 -0.97 -14.07
C CYS A 6 4.40 -2.43 -14.52
N LYS A 7 5.54 -3.09 -14.35
CA LYS A 7 5.69 -4.50 -14.67
C LYS A 7 4.85 -5.38 -13.74
N LYS A 8 4.91 -5.10 -12.44
CA LYS A 8 4.22 -5.89 -11.41
C LYS A 8 2.70 -5.88 -11.59
N TYR A 9 2.14 -4.70 -11.87
CA TYR A 9 0.68 -4.52 -11.98
C TYR A 9 0.17 -4.41 -13.41
N LYS A 10 1.04 -4.64 -14.40
CA LYS A 10 0.70 -4.57 -15.83
C LYS A 10 0.03 -3.26 -16.19
N LEU A 11 0.61 -2.16 -15.74
CA LEU A 11 0.09 -0.82 -15.88
C LEU A 11 0.91 -0.04 -16.90
N PRO A 12 0.29 0.64 -17.87
CA PRO A 12 1.02 1.56 -18.74
C PRO A 12 1.66 2.68 -17.94
N GLU A 13 2.85 3.11 -18.35
CA GLU A 13 3.60 4.15 -17.62
C GLU A 13 2.84 5.47 -17.54
N ASN A 14 2.12 5.85 -18.60
CA ASN A 14 1.29 7.06 -18.58
C ASN A 14 0.15 6.98 -17.55
N THR A 15 -0.41 5.80 -17.34
CA THR A 15 -1.45 5.60 -16.33
C THR A 15 -0.87 5.73 -14.93
N LEU A 16 0.35 5.23 -14.71
CA LEU A 16 1.02 5.43 -13.43
C LEU A 16 1.29 6.91 -13.18
N HIS A 17 1.75 7.66 -14.18
CA HIS A 17 1.99 9.09 -14.03
C HIS A 17 0.70 9.84 -13.67
N GLU A 18 -0.42 9.43 -14.26
CA GLU A 18 -1.73 9.99 -13.90
C GLU A 18 -2.06 9.70 -12.44
N LEU A 19 -1.88 8.45 -11.99
CA LEU A 19 -2.09 8.08 -10.58
C LEU A 19 -1.24 8.93 -9.65
N LEU A 20 0.06 9.05 -9.94
CA LEU A 20 1.01 9.80 -9.12
C LEU A 20 0.63 11.28 -9.02
N SER A 21 0.02 11.85 -10.07
CA SER A 21 -0.41 13.25 -10.06
C SER A 21 -1.54 13.52 -9.04
N HIS A 22 -2.24 12.48 -8.61
CA HIS A 22 -3.30 12.57 -7.60
C HIS A 22 -2.82 12.16 -6.21
N MET A 23 -1.56 11.77 -6.06
CA MET A 23 -1.00 11.30 -4.79
C MET A 23 -0.13 12.38 -4.17
N ALA A 24 -0.10 12.41 -2.84
CA ALA A 24 0.80 13.28 -2.08
C ALA A 24 2.05 12.50 -1.68
N GLU A 25 3.20 13.16 -1.75
CA GLU A 25 4.45 12.58 -1.27
C GLU A 25 4.53 12.76 0.24
N VAL A 26 4.79 11.66 0.97
CA VAL A 26 4.89 11.65 2.43
C VAL A 26 6.21 11.01 2.84
N ARG A 27 6.77 11.47 3.96
CA ARG A 27 8.07 11.02 4.48
C ARG A 27 7.91 10.45 5.88
N PHE A 28 8.65 9.39 6.16
CA PHE A 28 8.63 8.73 7.47
C PHE A 28 10.06 8.49 7.95
N SER A 29 10.28 8.70 9.24
CA SER A 29 11.53 8.41 9.91
C SER A 29 11.64 6.93 10.27
N LYS A 30 12.86 6.45 10.48
CA LYS A 30 13.11 5.09 10.96
C LYS A 30 12.28 4.81 12.22
N GLY A 31 11.56 3.70 12.21
CA GLY A 31 10.74 3.26 13.35
C GLY A 31 9.36 3.92 13.45
N GLU A 32 9.06 4.88 12.58
CA GLU A 32 7.75 5.54 12.58
C GLU A 32 6.68 4.59 12.02
N LEU A 33 5.50 4.59 12.65
CA LEU A 33 4.38 3.80 12.17
C LEU A 33 3.59 4.58 11.11
N ILE A 34 3.40 3.96 9.96
CA ILE A 34 2.54 4.50 8.90
C ILE A 34 1.09 4.15 9.20
N ILE A 35 0.86 2.90 9.60
CA ILE A 35 -0.44 2.38 9.99
C ILE A 35 -0.28 1.70 11.34
N SER A 36 -1.16 2.00 12.28
CA SER A 36 -1.12 1.45 13.63
C SER A 36 -2.29 0.49 13.86
N GLU A 37 -1.98 -0.68 14.42
CA GLU A 37 -3.01 -1.64 14.83
C GLU A 37 -4.02 -0.96 15.77
N GLY A 38 -5.30 -1.17 15.53
CA GLY A 38 -6.37 -0.58 16.32
C GLY A 38 -6.79 0.81 15.87
N GLU A 39 -6.09 1.43 14.93
CA GLU A 39 -6.45 2.73 14.39
C GLU A 39 -7.06 2.59 13.00
N ARG A 40 -7.87 3.56 12.59
CA ARG A 40 -8.46 3.60 11.26
C ARG A 40 -7.51 4.28 10.30
N ASN A 41 -7.19 3.61 9.20
CA ASN A 41 -6.42 4.18 8.12
C ASN A 41 -6.84 3.50 6.81
N SER A 42 -7.56 4.23 5.97
CA SER A 42 -8.02 3.75 4.67
C SER A 42 -7.18 4.25 3.51
N ASN A 43 -6.01 4.85 3.79
CA ASN A 43 -5.13 5.35 2.75
C ASN A 43 -4.42 4.20 2.03
N PHE A 44 -4.09 4.49 0.79
CA PHE A 44 -3.32 3.62 -0.08
C PHE A 44 -1.96 4.25 -0.34
N TYR A 45 -0.90 3.46 -0.23
CA TYR A 45 0.47 3.94 -0.36
C TYR A 45 1.22 3.20 -1.46
N LEU A 46 2.11 3.92 -2.13
CA LEU A 46 3.08 3.37 -3.07
C LEU A 46 4.47 3.79 -2.59
N LEU A 47 5.31 2.83 -2.27
CA LEU A 47 6.64 3.12 -1.72
C LEU A 47 7.60 3.57 -2.81
N LYS A 48 8.22 4.73 -2.59
CA LYS A 48 9.19 5.33 -3.50
C LYS A 48 10.63 5.05 -3.07
N LYS A 49 10.90 5.10 -1.75
CA LYS A 49 12.22 4.93 -1.18
C LYS A 49 12.09 4.32 0.21
N GLY A 50 13.03 3.46 0.57
CA GLY A 50 13.08 2.84 1.89
C GLY A 50 12.41 1.48 1.93
N ILE A 51 12.26 0.94 3.13
CA ILE A 51 11.66 -0.37 3.38
C ILE A 51 10.62 -0.22 4.48
N TRP A 52 9.46 -0.81 4.29
CA TRP A 52 8.41 -0.91 5.31
C TRP A 52 8.22 -2.36 5.71
N ARG A 53 7.84 -2.58 6.97
CA ARG A 53 7.54 -3.90 7.52
C ARG A 53 6.12 -3.90 8.08
N ALA A 54 5.33 -4.88 7.69
CA ALA A 54 4.04 -5.14 8.30
C ALA A 54 4.19 -6.24 9.33
N TYR A 55 3.57 -6.05 10.50
CA TYR A 55 3.62 -7.04 11.58
C TYR A 55 2.38 -6.92 12.46
N TYR A 56 2.14 -7.94 13.25
CA TYR A 56 1.12 -7.91 14.31
C TYR A 56 1.73 -8.42 15.61
N LEU A 57 1.08 -8.11 16.72
CA LEU A 57 1.54 -8.48 18.06
C LEU A 57 0.71 -9.63 18.61
N THR A 58 1.38 -10.62 19.19
CA THR A 58 0.76 -11.70 19.93
C THR A 58 1.51 -11.83 21.26
N ASP A 59 0.82 -11.51 22.38
CA ASP A 59 1.41 -11.57 23.72
C ASP A 59 2.76 -10.81 23.81
N GLY A 60 2.83 -9.65 23.16
CA GLY A 60 4.02 -8.82 23.15
C GLY A 60 5.08 -9.24 22.13
N THR A 61 4.87 -10.33 21.41
CA THR A 61 5.79 -10.79 20.37
C THR A 61 5.39 -10.22 19.00
N GLU A 62 6.36 -9.68 18.28
CA GLU A 62 6.15 -9.18 16.93
C GLU A 62 6.22 -10.32 15.91
N ASN A 63 5.20 -10.41 15.08
CA ASN A 63 5.11 -11.40 14.02
C ASN A 63 5.12 -10.69 12.68
N SER A 64 6.23 -10.78 11.94
CA SER A 64 6.35 -10.14 10.63
C SER A 64 5.48 -10.85 9.61
N LEU A 65 4.76 -10.05 8.81
CA LEU A 65 3.87 -10.54 7.75
C LEU A 65 4.48 -10.39 6.37
N TRP A 66 4.94 -9.18 6.07
CA TRP A 66 5.54 -8.86 4.77
C TRP A 66 6.39 -7.61 4.87
N PHE A 67 7.24 -7.44 3.86
CA PHE A 67 8.04 -6.23 3.66
C PHE A 67 7.66 -5.59 2.34
N ALA A 68 7.68 -4.27 2.29
CA ALA A 68 7.51 -3.51 1.06
C ALA A 68 8.82 -2.81 0.73
N ALA A 69 9.14 -2.81 -0.56
CA ALA A 69 10.30 -2.13 -1.13
C ALA A 69 9.83 -1.11 -2.19
N PRO A 70 10.71 -0.23 -2.69
CA PRO A 70 10.30 0.73 -3.72
C PRO A 70 9.60 0.04 -4.90
N GLY A 71 8.46 0.57 -5.29
CA GLY A 71 7.59 0.01 -6.32
C GLY A 71 6.52 -0.93 -5.81
N ASP A 72 6.48 -1.22 -4.52
CA ASP A 72 5.41 -2.01 -3.92
C ASP A 72 4.31 -1.10 -3.37
N THR A 73 3.07 -1.62 -3.39
CA THR A 73 1.94 -0.97 -2.72
C THR A 73 1.88 -1.42 -1.27
N ALA A 74 1.28 -0.59 -0.43
CA ALA A 74 1.06 -0.93 0.98
C ALA A 74 -0.24 -0.29 1.47
N PHE A 75 -1.04 -1.05 2.20
CA PHE A 75 -2.28 -0.58 2.82
C PHE A 75 -2.76 -1.62 3.84
N SER A 76 -3.65 -1.19 4.72
CA SER A 76 -4.36 -2.11 5.61
C SER A 76 -5.59 -2.62 4.88
N SER A 77 -5.68 -3.93 4.67
CA SER A 77 -6.82 -4.52 3.95
C SER A 77 -8.14 -4.20 4.66
N TRP A 78 -8.22 -4.40 5.96
CA TRP A 78 -9.41 -4.09 6.74
C TRP A 78 -9.72 -2.60 6.75
N GLY A 79 -8.69 -1.76 6.92
CA GLY A 79 -8.87 -0.31 6.92
C GLY A 79 -9.35 0.20 5.58
N TYR A 80 -8.80 -0.31 4.49
CA TYR A 80 -9.17 0.13 3.14
C TYR A 80 -10.53 -0.40 2.71
N VAL A 81 -10.79 -1.71 2.86
CA VAL A 81 -12.01 -2.33 2.31
C VAL A 81 -13.25 -1.96 3.12
N ASP A 82 -13.20 -2.10 4.44
CA ASP A 82 -14.38 -1.92 5.30
C ASP A 82 -14.34 -0.64 6.13
N SER A 83 -13.30 0.19 6.01
CA SER A 83 -13.09 1.36 6.85
C SER A 83 -13.05 1.01 8.35
N GLU A 84 -12.61 -0.21 8.65
CA GLU A 84 -12.44 -0.72 10.01
C GLU A 84 -11.05 -0.39 10.54
N VAL A 85 -10.81 -0.67 11.81
CA VAL A 85 -9.49 -0.51 12.39
C VAL A 85 -8.52 -1.51 11.77
N SER A 86 -7.25 -1.11 11.65
CA SER A 86 -6.21 -1.98 11.13
C SER A 86 -5.92 -3.12 12.11
N LEU A 87 -5.76 -4.32 11.59
CA LEU A 87 -5.31 -5.49 12.35
C LEU A 87 -3.80 -5.63 12.38
N ILE A 88 -3.09 -4.76 11.67
CA ILE A 88 -1.64 -4.82 11.54
C ILE A 88 -1.01 -3.47 11.80
N ASN A 89 0.28 -3.50 12.12
CA ASN A 89 1.15 -2.34 12.12
C ASN A 89 1.97 -2.34 10.84
N ILE A 90 2.21 -1.16 10.28
CA ILE A 90 3.18 -0.97 9.19
C ILE A 90 4.17 0.08 9.67
N GLU A 91 5.45 -0.28 9.75
CA GLU A 91 6.49 0.63 10.20
C GLU A 91 7.56 0.88 9.14
N SER A 92 8.16 2.04 9.20
CA SER A 92 9.30 2.40 8.38
C SER A 92 10.57 1.80 9.00
N VAL A 93 11.20 0.85 8.31
CA VAL A 93 12.41 0.17 8.81
C VAL A 93 13.61 1.11 8.77
N ASN A 94 13.65 1.98 7.77
CA ASN A 94 14.64 3.05 7.61
C ASN A 94 13.90 4.33 7.18
N GLU A 95 14.61 5.41 6.91
CA GLU A 95 13.97 6.60 6.35
C GLU A 95 13.32 6.25 5.03
N SER A 96 12.07 6.68 4.84
CA SER A 96 11.30 6.32 3.67
C SER A 96 10.50 7.49 3.09
N ILE A 97 10.18 7.33 1.81
CA ILE A 97 9.34 8.27 1.06
C ILE A 97 8.30 7.43 0.33
N ALA A 98 7.04 7.80 0.45
CA ALA A 98 5.96 7.12 -0.23
C ALA A 98 4.99 8.13 -0.86
N TYR A 99 4.24 7.67 -1.83
CA TYR A 99 3.07 8.38 -2.33
C TYR A 99 1.85 7.87 -1.59
N CYS A 100 0.94 8.77 -1.26
CA CYS A 100 -0.27 8.48 -0.49
C CYS A 100 -1.50 9.04 -1.20
N ILE A 101 -2.58 8.28 -1.23
CA ILE A 101 -3.86 8.74 -1.73
C ILE A 101 -4.97 8.21 -0.81
N SER A 102 -5.99 9.04 -0.58
CA SER A 102 -7.13 8.62 0.22
C SER A 102 -8.02 7.65 -0.57
N LYS A 103 -8.78 6.83 0.16
CA LYS A 103 -9.72 5.89 -0.47
C LYS A 103 -10.74 6.60 -1.37
N PRO A 104 -11.41 7.69 -0.95
CA PRO A 104 -12.37 8.35 -1.82
C PRO A 104 -11.77 8.85 -3.12
N GLU A 105 -10.55 9.40 -3.08
CA GLU A 105 -9.85 9.88 -4.28
C GLU A 105 -9.48 8.72 -5.20
N LEU A 106 -8.96 7.61 -4.64
CA LEU A 106 -8.60 6.45 -5.43
C LEU A 106 -9.82 5.80 -6.08
N GLU A 107 -10.93 5.66 -5.32
CA GLU A 107 -12.19 5.12 -5.85
C GLU A 107 -12.74 6.00 -6.98
N ALA A 108 -12.58 7.32 -6.88
CA ALA A 108 -12.98 8.23 -7.94
C ALA A 108 -12.18 7.98 -9.23
N LEU A 109 -10.87 7.71 -9.12
CA LEU A 109 -10.04 7.35 -10.27
C LEU A 109 -10.50 6.04 -10.92
N PHE A 110 -10.84 5.04 -10.12
CA PHE A 110 -11.36 3.76 -10.62
C PHE A 110 -12.66 3.96 -11.41
N SER A 111 -13.49 4.92 -11.02
CA SER A 111 -14.75 5.20 -11.69
C SER A 111 -14.59 5.96 -13.00
N HIS A 112 -13.46 6.62 -13.23
CA HIS A 112 -13.24 7.50 -14.39
C HIS A 112 -12.39 6.87 -15.50
N SER A 113 -11.68 5.79 -15.22
CA SER A 113 -10.72 5.23 -16.14
C SER A 113 -10.73 3.71 -16.09
N ILE A 114 -10.85 3.08 -17.27
CA ILE A 114 -10.77 1.62 -17.39
C ILE A 114 -9.38 1.14 -16.96
N ASP A 115 -8.33 1.84 -17.33
CA ASP A 115 -6.97 1.47 -16.95
C ASP A 115 -6.79 1.55 -15.44
N MET A 116 -7.35 2.58 -14.78
CA MET A 116 -7.31 2.71 -13.33
C MET A 116 -8.13 1.60 -12.65
N ALA A 117 -9.32 1.29 -13.16
CA ALA A 117 -10.13 0.21 -12.61
C ALA A 117 -9.41 -1.14 -12.73
N ASN A 118 -8.77 -1.41 -13.86
CA ASN A 118 -7.98 -2.63 -14.06
C ASN A 118 -6.77 -2.68 -13.14
N PHE A 119 -6.11 -1.56 -12.90
CA PHE A 119 -5.03 -1.45 -11.93
C PHE A 119 -5.51 -1.83 -10.53
N GLY A 120 -6.63 -1.26 -10.09
CA GLY A 120 -7.23 -1.59 -8.79
C GLY A 120 -7.55 -3.08 -8.66
N ARG A 121 -8.15 -3.66 -9.69
CA ARG A 121 -8.45 -5.09 -9.72
C ARG A 121 -7.18 -5.93 -9.56
N ARG A 122 -6.11 -5.57 -10.26
CA ARG A 122 -4.84 -6.32 -10.20
C ARG A 122 -4.17 -6.22 -8.83
N ILE A 123 -4.25 -5.05 -8.16
CA ILE A 123 -3.74 -4.91 -6.81
C ILE A 123 -4.47 -5.86 -5.86
N PHE A 124 -5.79 -5.88 -5.90
CA PHE A 124 -6.58 -6.72 -5.01
C PHE A 124 -6.44 -8.21 -5.34
N GLU A 125 -6.29 -8.56 -6.62
CA GLU A 125 -5.97 -9.94 -7.00
C GLU A 125 -4.65 -10.40 -6.39
N ARG A 126 -3.63 -9.57 -6.41
CA ARG A 126 -2.34 -9.91 -5.80
C ARG A 126 -2.44 -10.03 -4.29
N GLU A 127 -3.25 -9.21 -3.65
CA GLU A 127 -3.50 -9.33 -2.21
C GLU A 127 -4.16 -10.66 -1.89
N ILE A 128 -5.15 -11.08 -2.67
CA ILE A 128 -5.79 -12.39 -2.51
C ILE A 128 -4.78 -13.52 -2.66
N LEU A 129 -3.91 -13.45 -3.67
CA LEU A 129 -2.88 -14.45 -3.90
C LEU A 129 -1.91 -14.55 -2.73
N SER A 130 -1.56 -13.42 -2.10
CA SER A 130 -0.63 -13.43 -0.98
C SER A 130 -1.21 -14.15 0.24
N VAL A 131 -2.53 -14.11 0.44
CA VAL A 131 -3.21 -14.80 1.52
C VAL A 131 -3.15 -16.32 1.33
N ASP A 132 -3.28 -16.80 0.10
CA ASP A 132 -3.27 -18.23 -0.23
C ASP A 132 -1.88 -18.80 -0.50
N SER A 133 -0.86 -17.95 -0.59
CA SER A 133 0.50 -18.41 -0.86
C SER A 133 1.08 -19.17 0.32
N PRO A 134 1.66 -20.36 0.10
CA PRO A 134 2.42 -21.03 1.16
C PRO A 134 3.65 -20.22 1.51
N GLN A 135 3.95 -20.16 2.79
CA GLN A 135 5.11 -19.46 3.32
C GLN A 135 6.35 -20.33 3.21
#